data_ced34415934f8570940998a73d02c76a
#
_entry.id   ced34415934f8570940998a73d02c76a
#
_cell.length_a   1.000
_cell.length_b   1.000
_cell.length_c   1.000
_cell.angle_alpha   90.00
_cell.angle_beta   90.00
_cell.angle_gamma   90.00
#
_symmetry.space_group_name_H-M   'P 1'
#
loop_
_entity.id
_entity.type
_entity.pdbx_description
1 polymer ?
#
loop_
_entity_poly.entity_id
_entity_poly.type
_entity_poly.pdbx_seq_one_letter_code
_entity_poly.pdbx_strand_id
1 'polypeptide(L)'
;SIDLSFRSKMANETFNETAYYDTMIANWMNQINQNKFSEKKVMGGKLTAKLRYGENPHQKSAVYEMPNNEPGFSNLTQLQGKELSHNNYLDSYSAYSLVTDFNPQDQICAIIKHNNPCGCAIDPDGKHAYLKALSGDPISAFGGVVAFNYEITKEIAEELIKTCLLY
;
A
#
# COMPACT_ATOMS: atom_id res chain seq x y z
N SER A 1 -16.34 -33.55 -24.00
CA SER A 1 -16.99 -33.89 -22.70
C SER A 1 -16.44 -33.00 -21.62
N ILE A 2 -17.29 -32.53 -20.75
CA ILE A 2 -16.90 -31.74 -19.58
C ILE A 2 -16.30 -32.73 -18.57
N ASP A 3 -14.98 -32.69 -18.39
CA ASP A 3 -14.27 -33.60 -17.49
C ASP A 3 -14.36 -33.17 -16.01
N LEU A 4 -13.84 -33.98 -15.11
CA LEU A 4 -13.87 -33.72 -13.67
C LEU A 4 -13.07 -32.49 -13.31
N SER A 5 -11.93 -32.24 -13.98
CA SER A 5 -11.05 -31.08 -13.72
C SER A 5 -11.78 -29.79 -14.03
N PHE A 6 -12.45 -29.71 -15.18
CA PHE A 6 -13.26 -28.54 -15.53
C PHE A 6 -14.39 -28.29 -14.54
N ARG A 7 -15.12 -29.33 -14.15
CA ARG A 7 -16.23 -29.24 -13.18
C ARG A 7 -15.72 -28.77 -11.81
N SER A 8 -14.59 -29.30 -11.36
CA SER A 8 -13.96 -28.89 -10.10
C SER A 8 -13.55 -27.42 -10.13
N LYS A 9 -12.96 -26.96 -11.25
CA LYS A 9 -12.62 -25.56 -11.44
C LYS A 9 -13.85 -24.65 -11.39
N MET A 10 -14.91 -25.00 -12.10
CA MET A 10 -16.16 -24.21 -12.10
C MET A 10 -16.83 -24.19 -10.72
N ALA A 11 -16.82 -25.32 -10.00
CA ALA A 11 -17.31 -25.35 -8.63
C ALA A 11 -16.51 -24.41 -7.71
N ASN A 12 -15.19 -24.44 -7.80
CA ASN A 12 -14.34 -23.55 -7.02
C ASN A 12 -14.61 -22.06 -7.32
N GLU A 13 -14.73 -21.70 -8.60
CA GLU A 13 -15.08 -20.32 -9.01
C GLU A 13 -16.46 -19.93 -8.48
N THR A 14 -17.45 -20.81 -8.57
CA THR A 14 -18.81 -20.56 -8.05
C THR A 14 -18.81 -20.34 -6.55
N PHE A 15 -18.13 -21.20 -5.78
CA PHE A 15 -18.08 -21.04 -4.33
C PHE A 15 -17.29 -19.79 -3.90
N ASN A 16 -16.23 -19.41 -4.60
CA ASN A 16 -15.53 -18.17 -4.34
C ASN A 16 -16.43 -16.95 -4.58
N GLU A 17 -17.18 -16.94 -5.69
CA GLU A 17 -18.09 -15.83 -6.02
C GLU A 17 -19.24 -15.71 -5.02
N THR A 18 -19.90 -16.83 -4.67
CA THR A 18 -20.99 -16.81 -3.70
C THR A 18 -20.52 -16.43 -2.30
N ALA A 19 -19.38 -16.96 -1.85
CA ALA A 19 -18.80 -16.61 -0.54
C ALA A 19 -18.38 -15.13 -0.47
N TYR A 20 -17.82 -14.59 -1.56
CA TYR A 20 -17.49 -13.17 -1.64
C TYR A 20 -18.75 -12.30 -1.57
N TYR A 21 -19.79 -12.65 -2.33
CA TYR A 21 -21.07 -11.95 -2.32
C TYR A 21 -21.74 -11.98 -0.94
N ASP A 22 -21.81 -13.15 -0.30
CA ASP A 22 -22.38 -13.28 1.05
C ASP A 22 -21.57 -12.50 2.09
N THR A 23 -20.25 -12.42 1.93
CA THR A 23 -19.38 -11.60 2.78
C THR A 23 -19.72 -10.10 2.66
N MET A 24 -19.98 -9.63 1.45
CA MET A 24 -20.37 -8.23 1.24
C MET A 24 -21.71 -7.93 1.91
N ILE A 25 -22.71 -8.82 1.76
CA ILE A 25 -24.01 -8.67 2.40
C ILE A 25 -23.88 -8.69 3.93
N ALA A 26 -23.12 -9.65 4.49
CA ALA A 26 -22.96 -9.77 5.93
C ALA A 26 -22.32 -8.53 6.54
N ASN A 27 -21.28 -7.99 5.89
CA ASN A 27 -20.61 -6.77 6.34
C ASN A 27 -21.54 -5.53 6.25
N TRP A 28 -22.29 -5.40 5.15
CA TRP A 28 -23.29 -4.34 4.98
C TRP A 28 -24.38 -4.40 6.04
N MET A 29 -24.93 -5.60 6.31
CA MET A 29 -25.95 -5.81 7.35
C MET A 29 -25.43 -5.48 8.75
N ASN A 30 -24.19 -5.85 9.06
CA ASN A 30 -23.54 -5.49 10.33
C ASN A 30 -23.42 -3.96 10.47
N GLN A 31 -23.08 -3.26 9.38
CA GLN A 31 -22.97 -1.80 9.36
C GLN A 31 -24.35 -1.13 9.62
N ILE A 32 -25.40 -1.55 8.90
CA ILE A 32 -26.75 -1.02 9.08
C ILE A 32 -27.25 -1.24 10.51
N ASN A 33 -27.04 -2.44 11.04
CA ASN A 33 -27.46 -2.79 12.39
C ASN A 33 -26.52 -2.26 13.49
N GLN A 34 -25.51 -1.48 13.14
CA GLN A 34 -24.50 -0.94 14.07
C GLN A 34 -23.82 -2.05 14.91
N ASN A 35 -23.76 -3.27 14.39
CA ASN A 35 -23.16 -4.40 15.05
C ASN A 35 -21.64 -4.41 14.80
N LYS A 36 -20.89 -3.73 15.67
CA LYS A 36 -19.42 -3.63 15.56
C LYS A 36 -18.70 -4.93 15.86
N PHE A 37 -19.29 -5.81 16.66
CA PHE A 37 -18.66 -7.04 17.14
C PHE A 37 -19.63 -8.22 16.95
N SER A 38 -19.75 -8.69 15.71
CA SER A 38 -20.52 -9.90 15.41
C SER A 38 -19.80 -11.15 15.93
N GLU A 39 -20.56 -12.18 16.35
CA GLU A 39 -19.98 -13.46 16.79
C GLU A 39 -19.11 -14.12 15.73
N LYS A 40 -19.47 -13.94 14.45
CA LYS A 40 -18.68 -14.41 13.30
C LYS A 40 -18.26 -13.22 12.45
N LYS A 41 -16.96 -13.02 12.30
CA LYS A 41 -16.42 -12.03 11.39
C LYS A 41 -16.03 -12.68 10.08
N VAL A 42 -16.61 -12.19 8.99
CA VAL A 42 -16.27 -12.60 7.63
C VAL A 42 -15.46 -11.51 6.94
N MET A 43 -14.46 -11.93 6.15
CA MET A 43 -13.62 -11.05 5.35
C MET A 43 -13.52 -11.62 3.94
N GLY A 44 -13.72 -10.79 2.96
CA GLY A 44 -13.55 -11.12 1.55
C GLY A 44 -12.77 -10.04 0.84
N GLY A 45 -11.86 -10.43 -0.02
CA GLY A 45 -11.05 -9.49 -0.78
C GLY A 45 -10.96 -9.88 -2.24
N LYS A 46 -10.90 -8.89 -3.12
CA LYS A 46 -10.68 -9.07 -4.55
C LYS A 46 -9.20 -8.93 -4.86
N LEU A 47 -8.62 -9.90 -5.57
CA LEU A 47 -7.21 -9.86 -5.97
C LEU A 47 -6.96 -8.66 -6.88
N THR A 48 -6.03 -7.79 -6.47
CA THR A 48 -5.62 -6.61 -7.24
C THR A 48 -4.23 -6.78 -7.85
N ALA A 49 -3.30 -7.41 -7.12
CA ALA A 49 -1.95 -7.64 -7.64
C ALA A 49 -1.33 -8.92 -7.08
N LYS A 50 -0.53 -9.59 -7.91
CA LYS A 50 0.42 -10.61 -7.46
C LYS A 50 1.78 -9.94 -7.32
N LEU A 51 2.44 -10.13 -6.18
CA LEU A 51 3.74 -9.51 -5.92
C LEU A 51 4.89 -10.41 -6.39
N ARG A 52 6.07 -9.83 -6.59
CA ARG A 52 7.26 -10.56 -7.02
C ARG A 52 7.64 -11.68 -6.05
N TYR A 53 7.56 -11.42 -4.75
CA TYR A 53 7.79 -12.37 -3.65
C TYR A 53 7.18 -11.83 -2.36
N GLY A 54 7.09 -12.68 -1.33
CA GLY A 54 6.61 -12.30 0.00
C GLY A 54 7.67 -11.58 0.84
N GLU A 55 7.64 -11.78 2.15
CA GLU A 55 8.67 -11.25 3.05
C GLU A 55 10.06 -11.80 2.67
N ASN A 56 10.12 -13.07 2.31
CA ASN A 56 11.33 -13.74 1.83
C ASN A 56 11.20 -14.15 0.35
N PRO A 57 12.31 -14.26 -0.40
CA PRO A 57 12.29 -14.52 -1.84
C PRO A 57 11.56 -15.80 -2.28
N HIS A 58 11.50 -16.81 -1.43
CA HIS A 58 10.83 -18.08 -1.74
C HIS A 58 9.33 -18.08 -1.46
N GLN A 59 8.81 -17.03 -0.81
CA GLN A 59 7.39 -16.91 -0.47
C GLN A 59 6.62 -16.25 -1.62
N LYS A 60 5.35 -16.65 -1.77
CA LYS A 60 4.41 -15.98 -2.67
C LYS A 60 3.61 -14.94 -1.88
N SER A 61 3.26 -13.84 -2.52
CA SER A 61 2.46 -12.78 -1.93
C SER A 61 1.50 -12.18 -2.95
N ALA A 62 0.40 -11.63 -2.45
CA ALA A 62 -0.60 -10.96 -3.27
C ALA A 62 -1.27 -9.85 -2.47
N VAL A 63 -1.81 -8.87 -3.18
CA VAL A 63 -2.61 -7.78 -2.61
C VAL A 63 -4.07 -8.02 -2.95
N TYR A 64 -4.92 -7.88 -1.93
CA TYR A 64 -6.36 -7.97 -2.07
C TYR A 64 -7.00 -6.66 -1.59
N GLU A 65 -7.91 -6.14 -2.38
CA GLU A 65 -8.76 -5.03 -2.00
C GLU A 65 -9.97 -5.56 -1.24
N MET A 66 -10.22 -4.99 -0.06
CA MET A 66 -11.38 -5.31 0.75
C MET A 66 -12.56 -4.43 0.35
N PRO A 67 -13.80 -4.98 0.25
CA PRO A 67 -14.98 -4.16 -0.01
C PRO A 67 -15.20 -3.16 1.14
N ASN A 68 -15.64 -1.97 0.80
CA ASN A 68 -15.93 -0.86 1.72
C ASN A 68 -14.71 -0.27 2.44
N ASN A 69 -13.51 -0.45 1.92
CA ASN A 69 -12.37 0.34 2.37
C ASN A 69 -12.50 1.77 1.87
N GLU A 70 -12.14 2.72 2.74
CA GLU A 70 -11.97 4.11 2.30
C GLU A 70 -10.85 4.18 1.24
N PRO A 71 -10.98 5.11 0.26
CA PRO A 71 -9.90 5.37 -0.68
C PRO A 71 -8.59 5.67 0.08
N GLY A 72 -7.52 5.09 -0.35
CA GLY A 72 -6.24 5.28 0.31
C GLY A 72 -5.14 4.51 -0.42
N PHE A 73 -4.25 3.92 0.35
CA PHE A 73 -3.10 3.18 -0.19
C PHE A 73 -3.47 2.06 -1.18
N SER A 74 -4.67 1.45 -1.08
CA SER A 74 -5.15 0.42 -2.01
C SER A 74 -5.41 0.94 -3.43
N ASN A 75 -5.62 2.25 -3.60
CA ASN A 75 -5.95 2.90 -4.87
C ASN A 75 -4.74 3.52 -5.57
N LEU A 76 -3.54 3.07 -5.25
CA LEU A 76 -2.31 3.56 -5.85
C LEU A 76 -2.25 3.28 -7.34
N THR A 77 -1.77 4.26 -8.10
CA THR A 77 -1.41 4.10 -9.51
C THR A 77 0.11 4.05 -9.63
N GLN A 78 0.64 2.91 -10.05
CA GLN A 78 2.06 2.80 -10.35
C GLN A 78 2.35 3.47 -11.69
N LEU A 79 3.14 4.53 -11.69
CA LEU A 79 3.47 5.30 -12.90
C LEU A 79 4.66 4.67 -13.65
N GLN A 80 5.61 4.06 -12.92
CA GLN A 80 6.80 3.45 -13.52
C GLN A 80 7.43 2.41 -12.58
N GLY A 81 8.46 1.73 -13.08
CA GLY A 81 9.28 0.80 -12.31
C GLY A 81 8.80 -0.65 -12.39
N LYS A 82 9.44 -1.51 -11.60
CA LYS A 82 9.14 -2.95 -11.51
C LYS A 82 7.97 -3.19 -10.57
N GLU A 83 7.31 -4.35 -10.72
CA GLU A 83 6.33 -4.82 -9.74
C GLU A 83 6.92 -4.79 -8.33
N LEU A 84 6.13 -4.31 -7.38
CA LEU A 84 6.54 -4.19 -5.98
C LEU A 84 6.66 -5.57 -5.34
N SER A 85 7.56 -5.70 -4.37
CA SER A 85 7.60 -6.82 -3.44
C SER A 85 6.73 -6.54 -2.23
N HIS A 86 6.49 -7.56 -1.40
CA HIS A 86 5.82 -7.41 -0.12
C HIS A 86 6.48 -6.34 0.76
N ASN A 87 7.81 -6.36 0.87
CA ASN A 87 8.55 -5.38 1.67
C ASN A 87 8.41 -3.95 1.12
N ASN A 88 8.41 -3.79 -0.22
CA ASN A 88 8.15 -2.48 -0.81
C ASN A 88 6.74 -1.96 -0.47
N TYR A 89 5.72 -2.86 -0.45
CA TYR A 89 4.37 -2.48 -0.03
C TYR A 89 4.32 -2.04 1.44
N LEU A 90 5.00 -2.76 2.35
CA LEU A 90 5.06 -2.38 3.76
C LEU A 90 5.74 -1.03 3.97
N ASP A 91 6.92 -0.83 3.37
CA ASP A 91 7.66 0.44 3.47
C ASP A 91 6.85 1.60 2.86
N SER A 92 6.21 1.36 1.70
CA SER A 92 5.38 2.37 1.04
C SER A 92 4.13 2.71 1.85
N TYR A 93 3.49 1.72 2.48
CA TYR A 93 2.36 1.95 3.36
C TYR A 93 2.76 2.76 4.60
N SER A 94 3.90 2.43 5.20
CA SER A 94 4.43 3.18 6.34
C SER A 94 4.77 4.63 5.97
N ALA A 95 5.35 4.83 4.79
CA ALA A 95 5.67 6.16 4.29
C ALA A 95 4.41 6.99 4.00
N TYR A 96 3.43 6.39 3.32
CA TYR A 96 2.12 6.99 3.03
C TYR A 96 1.39 7.38 4.32
N SER A 97 1.27 6.43 5.27
CA SER A 97 0.59 6.68 6.54
C SER A 97 1.23 7.84 7.30
N LEU A 98 2.56 7.88 7.35
CA LEU A 98 3.27 8.95 8.05
C LEU A 98 2.98 10.32 7.44
N VAL A 99 3.04 10.48 6.11
CA VAL A 99 2.79 11.80 5.49
C VAL A 99 1.32 12.21 5.51
N THR A 100 0.39 11.26 5.63
CA THR A 100 -1.05 11.55 5.70
C THR A 100 -1.54 11.86 7.12
N ASP A 101 -0.76 11.57 8.15
CA ASP A 101 -1.09 11.92 9.54
C ASP A 101 -0.92 13.42 9.83
N PHE A 102 -0.26 14.16 8.93
CA PHE A 102 -0.02 15.60 9.09
C PHE A 102 -1.10 16.43 8.41
N ASN A 103 -1.13 17.72 8.78
CA ASN A 103 -2.05 18.67 8.16
C ASN A 103 -1.75 18.74 6.64
N PRO A 104 -2.76 18.59 5.76
CA PRO A 104 -2.58 18.69 4.30
C PRO A 104 -1.97 20.01 3.81
N GLN A 105 -1.98 21.06 4.64
CA GLN A 105 -1.36 22.36 4.31
C GLN A 105 0.17 22.35 4.53
N ASP A 106 0.66 21.42 5.33
CA ASP A 106 2.09 21.31 5.61
C ASP A 106 2.74 20.45 4.51
N GLN A 107 3.79 20.95 3.88
CA GLN A 107 4.58 20.16 2.94
C GLN A 107 5.53 19.26 3.72
N ILE A 108 5.22 17.96 3.73
CA ILE A 108 6.00 16.97 4.46
C ILE A 108 6.66 15.96 3.51
N CYS A 109 7.91 15.63 3.83
CA CYS A 109 8.64 14.51 3.23
C CYS A 109 9.00 13.49 4.32
N ALA A 110 8.75 12.22 4.06
CA ALA A 110 9.17 11.10 4.90
C ALA A 110 10.01 10.09 4.10
N ILE A 111 11.08 9.59 4.71
CA ILE A 111 11.96 8.56 4.15
C ILE A 111 11.90 7.35 5.06
N ILE A 112 11.42 6.24 4.54
CA ILE A 112 11.18 4.99 5.29
C ILE A 112 12.11 3.90 4.78
N LYS A 113 12.67 3.13 5.70
CA LYS A 113 13.38 1.89 5.39
C LYS A 113 13.12 0.86 6.49
N HIS A 114 12.76 -0.36 6.09
CA HIS A 114 12.40 -1.45 7.01
C HIS A 114 11.32 -1.01 8.02
N ASN A 115 10.26 -0.36 7.51
CA ASN A 115 9.12 0.17 8.27
C ASN A 115 9.45 1.25 9.32
N ASN A 116 10.66 1.80 9.30
CA ASN A 116 11.07 2.85 10.22
C ASN A 116 11.49 4.12 9.46
N PRO A 117 11.19 5.32 10.00
CA PRO A 117 11.62 6.55 9.39
C PRO A 117 13.13 6.75 9.59
N CYS A 118 13.86 6.91 8.48
CA CYS A 118 15.23 7.42 8.47
C CYS A 118 15.25 8.94 8.64
N GLY A 119 14.18 9.60 8.20
CA GLY A 119 13.96 11.01 8.35
C GLY A 119 12.56 11.43 7.97
N CYS A 120 12.08 12.48 8.62
CA CYS A 120 10.79 13.11 8.34
C CYS A 120 10.93 14.60 8.62
N ALA A 121 10.46 15.45 7.70
CA ALA A 121 10.58 16.88 7.85
C ALA A 121 9.45 17.65 7.15
N ILE A 122 9.11 18.77 7.72
CA ILE A 122 8.19 19.77 7.18
C ILE A 122 8.98 21.01 6.79
N ASP A 123 8.69 21.57 5.64
CA ASP A 123 9.18 22.87 5.20
C ASP A 123 8.20 23.47 4.17
N PRO A 124 7.99 24.80 4.16
CA PRO A 124 7.21 25.47 3.12
C PRO A 124 7.75 25.26 1.70
N ASP A 125 9.04 24.97 1.57
CA ASP A 125 9.69 24.57 0.33
C ASP A 125 9.85 23.03 0.32
N GLY A 126 9.15 22.38 -0.60
CA GLY A 126 9.16 20.92 -0.71
C GLY A 126 10.55 20.31 -0.96
N LYS A 127 11.44 21.02 -1.68
CA LYS A 127 12.82 20.57 -1.85
C LYS A 127 13.58 20.63 -0.52
N HIS A 128 13.39 21.67 0.26
CA HIS A 128 13.99 21.77 1.59
C HIS A 128 13.42 20.74 2.56
N ALA A 129 12.11 20.42 2.49
CA ALA A 129 11.51 19.33 3.27
C ALA A 129 12.24 18.01 2.99
N TYR A 130 12.46 17.67 1.71
CA TYR A 130 13.22 16.47 1.32
C TYR A 130 14.67 16.49 1.87
N LEU A 131 15.41 17.58 1.66
CA LEU A 131 16.80 17.67 2.10
C LEU A 131 16.93 17.58 3.62
N LYS A 132 16.00 18.18 4.37
CA LYS A 132 15.94 18.04 5.83
C LYS A 132 15.64 16.61 6.26
N ALA A 133 14.66 15.95 5.64
CA ALA A 133 14.36 14.55 5.92
C ALA A 133 15.59 13.67 5.65
N LEU A 134 16.25 13.85 4.51
CA LEU A 134 17.46 13.11 4.15
C LEU A 134 18.62 13.34 5.14
N SER A 135 18.75 14.54 5.69
CA SER A 135 19.80 14.87 6.65
C SER A 135 19.65 14.17 8.00
N GLY A 136 18.49 13.59 8.30
CA GLY A 136 18.25 12.83 9.54
C GLY A 136 19.15 11.62 9.66
N ASP A 137 19.16 10.77 8.64
CA ASP A 137 20.09 9.63 8.51
C ASP A 137 20.31 9.30 7.03
N PRO A 138 21.24 9.97 6.37
CA PRO A 138 21.48 9.79 4.94
C PRO A 138 22.07 8.42 4.59
N ILE A 139 22.70 7.74 5.55
CA ILE A 139 23.27 6.40 5.34
C ILE A 139 22.14 5.36 5.29
N SER A 140 21.25 5.39 6.28
CA SER A 140 20.10 4.47 6.34
C SER A 140 19.08 4.77 5.25
N ALA A 141 18.97 5.99 4.76
CA ALA A 141 18.05 6.38 3.70
C ALA A 141 18.34 5.67 2.36
N PHE A 142 19.57 5.25 2.11
CA PHE A 142 19.95 4.57 0.87
C PHE A 142 19.11 3.30 0.62
N GLY A 143 18.40 3.26 -0.52
CA GLY A 143 17.48 2.17 -0.87
C GLY A 143 16.16 2.20 -0.11
N GLY A 144 15.84 3.28 0.59
CA GLY A 144 14.55 3.50 1.25
C GLY A 144 13.45 3.96 0.31
N VAL A 145 12.24 4.08 0.84
CA VAL A 145 11.05 4.63 0.17
C VAL A 145 10.83 6.06 0.62
N VAL A 146 10.56 6.96 -0.32
CA VAL A 146 10.24 8.36 -0.03
C VAL A 146 8.78 8.63 -0.32
N ALA A 147 8.10 9.30 0.60
CA ALA A 147 6.75 9.81 0.43
C ALA A 147 6.67 11.31 0.63
N PHE A 148 5.77 11.92 -0.11
CA PHE A 148 5.42 13.33 -0.05
C PHE A 148 3.90 13.48 -0.04
N ASN A 149 3.37 14.48 0.65
CA ASN A 149 1.96 14.85 0.59
C ASN A 149 1.68 16.02 -0.38
N TYR A 150 2.62 16.33 -1.26
CA TYR A 150 2.55 17.40 -2.24
C TYR A 150 3.13 16.95 -3.60
N GLU A 151 2.88 17.75 -4.63
CA GLU A 151 3.33 17.45 -5.99
C GLU A 151 4.87 17.56 -6.10
N ILE A 152 5.46 16.57 -6.76
CA ILE A 152 6.90 16.52 -7.00
C ILE A 152 7.24 17.39 -8.20
N THR A 153 8.00 18.47 -7.95
CA THR A 153 8.51 19.33 -9.00
C THR A 153 9.76 18.74 -9.66
N LYS A 154 10.15 19.29 -10.80
CA LYS A 154 11.38 18.89 -11.50
C LYS A 154 12.62 19.03 -10.61
N GLU A 155 12.70 20.12 -9.84
CA GLU A 155 13.80 20.41 -8.93
C GLU A 155 13.93 19.36 -7.81
N ILE A 156 12.78 18.89 -7.29
CA ILE A 156 12.74 17.80 -6.29
C ILE A 156 13.18 16.49 -6.93
N ALA A 157 12.66 16.19 -8.13
CA ALA A 157 13.03 14.97 -8.85
C ALA A 157 14.54 14.92 -9.16
N GLU A 158 15.16 16.05 -9.54
CA GLU A 158 16.60 16.15 -9.77
C GLU A 158 17.43 15.89 -8.49
N GLU A 159 16.92 16.21 -7.31
CA GLU A 159 17.56 15.84 -6.04
C GLU A 159 17.38 14.34 -5.71
N LEU A 160 16.16 13.81 -5.92
CA LEU A 160 15.84 12.40 -5.64
C LEU A 160 16.75 11.43 -6.42
N ILE A 161 17.02 11.70 -7.69
CA ILE A 161 17.84 10.82 -8.53
C ILE A 161 19.33 10.79 -8.13
N LYS A 162 19.80 11.75 -7.31
CA LYS A 162 21.16 11.72 -6.77
C LYS A 162 21.34 10.68 -5.67
N THR A 163 20.21 10.25 -5.07
CA THR A 163 20.18 9.26 -3.99
C THR A 163 19.46 8.02 -4.51
N CYS A 164 19.99 6.83 -4.26
CA CYS A 164 19.31 5.58 -4.65
C CYS A 164 18.14 5.32 -3.70
N LEU A 165 16.96 5.78 -4.11
CA LEU A 165 15.70 5.66 -3.37
C LEU A 165 14.65 4.96 -4.24
N LEU A 166 13.66 4.32 -3.60
CA LEU A 166 12.41 3.88 -4.22
C LEU A 166 11.36 4.98 -4.02
N TYR A 167 10.75 5.46 -5.07
CA TYR A 167 9.76 6.54 -5.07
C TYR A 167 8.63 6.25 -6.07
#